data_a0131a7d3f339f7a29d97ae91ecb46c8
#
_entry.id   a0131a7d3f339f7a29d97ae91ecb46c8
#
_cell.length_a   1.000
_cell.length_b   1.000
_cell.length_c   1.000
_cell.angle_alpha   90.00
_cell.angle_beta   90.00
_cell.angle_gamma   90.00
#
_symmetry.space_group_name_H-M   'P 1'
#
loop_
_entity.id
_entity.type
_entity.pdbx_description
1 polymer ?
#
loop_
_entity_poly.entity_id
_entity_poly.type
_entity_poly.pdbx_seq_one_letter_code
_entity_poly.pdbx_strand_id
1 'polypeptide(L)'
;REFLTPPLDAAQIQAALEKLHSLDDEQPAAPRSARGRIINVLGSKGGVGTTTIAVNLAVELAGGERPASVALVDMNTLFGDIPLFLDLKAEFHWGEITKNIDRMDNIFMGKILAKHPCGIQVLSSPAYLNGHVAPTPETIEHILGVMQQMFDFVIIDAGQSTNDTCLKIVQMASDVLLVSTLSLPCLS
;
A
#
# COMPACT_ATOMS: atom_id res chain seq x y z
N ARG A 1 -0.54 7.14 22.32
CA ARG A 1 -0.76 8.07 21.16
C ARG A 1 0.30 9.15 21.27
N GLU A 2 1.18 9.25 20.28
CA GLU A 2 2.16 10.32 20.18
C GLU A 2 1.80 11.25 19.03
N PHE A 3 1.98 12.54 19.26
CA PHE A 3 1.77 13.57 18.26
C PHE A 3 3.12 14.23 17.98
N LEU A 4 3.54 14.23 16.73
CA LEU A 4 4.71 14.97 16.26
C LEU A 4 4.25 16.30 15.69
N THR A 5 4.77 17.40 16.21
CA THR A 5 4.44 18.76 15.75
C THR A 5 5.57 19.33 14.90
N PRO A 6 5.26 20.02 13.78
CA PRO A 6 6.29 20.71 12.98
C PRO A 6 7.01 21.83 13.76
N PRO A 7 8.28 22.11 13.44
CA PRO A 7 9.12 21.44 12.46
C PRO A 7 9.59 20.06 12.94
N LEU A 8 9.48 19.04 12.08
CA LEU A 8 9.89 17.68 12.37
C LEU A 8 11.42 17.59 12.23
N ASP A 9 12.07 17.18 13.30
CA ASP A 9 13.48 16.88 13.29
C ASP A 9 13.71 15.35 13.19
N ALA A 10 14.79 14.93 12.54
CA ALA A 10 15.10 13.53 12.31
C ALA A 10 15.20 12.72 13.63
N ALA A 11 15.69 13.33 14.71
CA ALA A 11 15.82 12.70 16.01
C ALA A 11 14.44 12.41 16.65
N GLN A 12 13.46 13.29 16.47
CA GLN A 12 12.09 13.07 16.96
C GLN A 12 11.39 11.95 16.21
N ILE A 13 11.62 11.86 14.89
CA ILE A 13 11.06 10.77 14.05
C ILE A 13 11.72 9.45 14.49
N GLN A 14 13.02 9.41 14.67
CA GLN A 14 13.72 8.21 15.06
C GLN A 14 13.32 7.73 16.46
N ALA A 15 13.19 8.64 17.44
CA ALA A 15 12.71 8.31 18.78
C ALA A 15 11.27 7.76 18.78
N ALA A 16 10.39 8.32 17.94
CA ALA A 16 9.02 7.82 17.79
C ALA A 16 8.99 6.43 17.14
N LEU A 17 9.85 6.16 16.16
CA LEU A 17 10.00 4.84 15.54
C LEU A 17 10.57 3.81 16.52
N GLU A 18 11.60 4.14 17.28
CA GLU A 18 12.18 3.26 18.30
C GLU A 18 11.15 2.90 19.37
N LYS A 19 10.30 3.84 19.77
CA LYS A 19 9.23 3.59 20.72
C LYS A 19 8.10 2.73 20.16
N LEU A 20 7.78 2.85 18.88
CA LEU A 20 6.86 1.95 18.19
C LEU A 20 7.45 0.53 18.12
N HIS A 21 8.73 0.39 17.82
CA HIS A 21 9.44 -0.90 17.85
C HIS A 21 9.44 -1.54 19.23
N SER A 22 9.67 -0.77 20.31
CA SER A 22 9.65 -1.30 21.68
C SER A 22 8.27 -1.75 22.14
N LEU A 23 7.19 -1.17 21.62
CA LEU A 23 5.82 -1.62 21.90
C LEU A 23 5.48 -2.94 21.16
N ASP A 24 6.11 -3.18 20.00
CA ASP A 24 6.00 -4.47 19.29
C ASP A 24 6.82 -5.59 19.97
N ASP A 25 7.93 -5.25 20.64
CA ASP A 25 8.78 -6.20 21.36
C ASP A 25 8.16 -6.69 22.70
N GLU A 26 7.22 -5.93 23.29
CA GLU A 26 6.48 -6.36 24.51
C GLU A 26 5.29 -7.27 24.22
N GLN A 27 4.84 -7.39 22.97
CA GLN A 27 3.94 -8.47 22.60
C GLN A 27 4.77 -9.73 22.35
N PRO A 28 4.48 -10.85 23.06
CA PRO A 28 5.14 -12.12 22.77
C PRO A 28 4.93 -12.36 21.27
N ALA A 29 6.02 -12.56 20.54
CA ALA A 29 6.04 -12.76 19.11
C ALA A 29 4.93 -13.77 18.75
N ALA A 30 3.80 -13.27 18.30
CA ALA A 30 2.78 -14.12 17.69
C ALA A 30 3.51 -14.92 16.62
N PRO A 31 3.29 -16.23 16.49
CA PRO A 31 3.94 -17.06 15.50
C PRO A 31 3.80 -16.30 14.18
N ARG A 32 4.93 -15.99 13.51
CA ARG A 32 4.97 -15.25 12.24
C ARG A 32 3.86 -15.79 11.38
N SER A 33 2.82 -15.01 11.20
CA SER A 33 1.70 -15.43 10.36
C SER A 33 2.34 -15.79 9.03
N ALA A 34 2.04 -16.97 8.50
CA ALA A 34 2.56 -17.43 7.21
C ALA A 34 2.13 -16.51 6.05
N ARG A 35 1.47 -15.41 6.35
CA ARG A 35 0.95 -14.41 5.41
C ARG A 35 1.62 -13.07 5.63
N GLY A 36 1.98 -12.41 4.53
CA GLY A 36 2.54 -11.06 4.54
C GLY A 36 1.59 -10.02 5.17
N ARG A 37 2.16 -8.92 5.66
CA ARG A 37 1.41 -7.80 6.28
C ARG A 37 0.85 -6.89 5.21
N ILE A 38 -0.39 -6.49 5.35
CA ILE A 38 -1.02 -5.45 4.54
C ILE A 38 -0.97 -4.13 5.29
N ILE A 39 -0.36 -3.12 4.68
CA ILE A 39 -0.31 -1.74 5.21
C ILE A 39 -1.10 -0.85 4.25
N ASN A 40 -2.22 -0.33 4.73
CA ASN A 40 -3.07 0.58 3.96
C ASN A 40 -2.71 2.04 4.25
N VAL A 41 -2.31 2.79 3.24
CA VAL A 41 -2.03 4.24 3.33
C VAL A 41 -3.23 4.99 2.79
N LEU A 42 -3.90 5.74 3.66
CA LEU A 42 -5.14 6.47 3.37
C LEU A 42 -4.95 7.96 3.62
N GLY A 43 -5.35 8.79 2.70
CA GLY A 43 -5.33 10.25 2.84
C GLY A 43 -6.64 10.80 3.42
N SER A 44 -6.56 11.70 4.38
CA SER A 44 -7.73 12.45 4.86
C SER A 44 -8.33 13.36 3.77
N LYS A 45 -7.50 13.74 2.79
CA LYS A 45 -7.87 14.63 1.67
C LYS A 45 -6.90 14.44 0.50
N GLY A 46 -7.32 14.86 -0.69
CA GLY A 46 -6.44 14.95 -1.85
C GLY A 46 -5.28 15.92 -1.63
N GLY A 47 -4.08 15.53 -2.09
CA GLY A 47 -2.88 16.37 -2.01
C GLY A 47 -2.13 16.35 -0.68
N VAL A 48 -2.54 15.52 0.30
CA VAL A 48 -1.83 15.40 1.59
C VAL A 48 -0.54 14.58 1.52
N GLY A 49 -0.24 13.96 0.37
CA GLY A 49 1.00 13.20 0.16
C GLY A 49 0.87 11.69 0.37
N THR A 50 -0.35 11.13 0.29
CA THR A 50 -0.62 9.68 0.47
C THR A 50 0.27 8.82 -0.41
N THR A 51 0.27 9.06 -1.73
CA THR A 51 1.13 8.34 -2.69
C THR A 51 2.61 8.50 -2.37
N THR A 52 3.05 9.71 -1.99
CA THR A 52 4.46 9.96 -1.61
C THR A 52 4.85 9.08 -0.41
N ILE A 53 4.02 8.98 0.60
CA ILE A 53 4.26 8.14 1.79
C ILE A 53 4.26 6.66 1.39
N ALA A 54 3.27 6.20 0.62
CA ALA A 54 3.16 4.80 0.21
C ALA A 54 4.39 4.34 -0.59
N VAL A 55 4.83 5.16 -1.57
CA VAL A 55 6.01 4.85 -2.41
C VAL A 55 7.28 4.79 -1.58
N ASN A 56 7.55 5.82 -0.74
CA ASN A 56 8.77 5.86 0.07
C ASN A 56 8.80 4.74 1.10
N LEU A 57 7.67 4.41 1.74
CA LEU A 57 7.58 3.28 2.66
C LEU A 57 7.91 1.96 1.96
N ALA A 58 7.37 1.73 0.75
CA ALA A 58 7.64 0.53 -0.01
C ALA A 58 9.11 0.41 -0.40
N VAL A 59 9.73 1.50 -0.85
CA VAL A 59 11.15 1.55 -1.23
C VAL A 59 12.05 1.29 -0.03
N GLU A 60 11.76 1.91 1.12
CA GLU A 60 12.54 1.74 2.35
C GLU A 60 12.48 0.31 2.88
N LEU A 61 11.30 -0.30 2.90
CA LEU A 61 11.13 -1.71 3.31
C LEU A 61 11.85 -2.69 2.38
N ALA A 62 11.94 -2.38 1.09
CA ALA A 62 12.64 -3.23 0.12
C ALA A 62 14.16 -3.03 0.13
N GLY A 63 14.66 -1.84 0.42
CA GLY A 63 16.08 -1.47 0.35
C GLY A 63 16.78 -1.23 1.67
N GLY A 64 16.08 -1.28 2.81
CA GLY A 64 16.60 -0.98 4.14
C GLY A 64 17.58 -2.03 4.68
N GLU A 65 17.96 -1.91 5.94
CA GLU A 65 18.93 -2.81 6.60
C GLU A 65 18.49 -4.28 6.61
N ARG A 66 17.19 -4.54 6.59
CA ARG A 66 16.59 -5.88 6.49
C ARG A 66 15.65 -5.91 5.30
N PRO A 67 16.17 -6.11 4.07
CA PRO A 67 15.36 -6.09 2.87
C PRO A 67 14.23 -7.12 2.92
N ALA A 68 13.01 -6.67 2.63
CA ALA A 68 11.82 -7.49 2.57
C ALA A 68 11.31 -7.59 1.12
N SER A 69 10.53 -8.63 0.82
CA SER A 69 9.77 -8.69 -0.42
C SER A 69 8.54 -7.79 -0.31
N VAL A 70 8.45 -6.78 -1.17
CA VAL A 70 7.41 -5.73 -1.07
C VAL A 70 6.63 -5.60 -2.36
N ALA A 71 5.29 -5.63 -2.23
CA ALA A 71 4.37 -5.21 -3.27
C ALA A 71 3.77 -3.85 -2.95
N LEU A 72 3.66 -2.98 -3.96
CA LEU A 72 2.99 -1.69 -3.88
C LEU A 72 1.78 -1.70 -4.82
N VAL A 73 0.60 -1.42 -4.28
CA VAL A 73 -0.69 -1.49 -4.99
C VAL A 73 -1.27 -0.08 -5.11
N ASP A 74 -1.52 0.35 -6.33
CA ASP A 74 -2.20 1.60 -6.64
C ASP A 74 -3.71 1.38 -6.74
N MET A 75 -4.45 1.87 -5.76
CA MET A 75 -5.93 1.82 -5.74
C MET A 75 -6.59 3.14 -6.15
N ASN A 76 -5.81 4.12 -6.62
CA ASN A 76 -6.35 5.35 -7.15
C ASN A 76 -6.96 5.11 -8.55
N THR A 77 -8.29 5.02 -8.60
CA THR A 77 -9.02 4.66 -9.83
C THR A 77 -9.11 5.79 -10.86
N LEU A 78 -8.77 7.03 -10.48
CA LEU A 78 -8.87 8.19 -11.37
C LEU A 78 -7.52 8.56 -11.98
N PHE A 79 -6.47 8.55 -11.18
CA PHE A 79 -5.12 8.94 -11.59
C PHE A 79 -4.11 8.05 -10.85
N GLY A 80 -3.72 6.94 -11.49
CA GLY A 80 -2.67 6.07 -10.95
C GLY A 80 -1.31 6.69 -11.16
N ASP A 81 -0.77 7.37 -10.16
CA ASP A 81 0.48 8.12 -10.26
C ASP A 81 1.72 7.34 -9.82
N ILE A 82 1.57 6.16 -9.19
CA ILE A 82 2.70 5.36 -8.73
C ILE A 82 3.74 5.10 -9.84
N PRO A 83 3.36 4.73 -11.08
CA PRO A 83 4.34 4.55 -12.14
C PRO A 83 5.15 5.80 -12.47
N LEU A 84 4.55 6.99 -12.35
CA LEU A 84 5.25 8.27 -12.56
C LEU A 84 6.27 8.55 -11.45
N PHE A 85 5.93 8.25 -10.19
CA PHE A 85 6.84 8.41 -9.04
C PHE A 85 8.08 7.52 -9.15
N LEU A 86 7.94 6.36 -9.81
CA LEU A 86 8.97 5.34 -9.89
C LEU A 86 9.68 5.30 -11.26
N ASP A 87 9.36 6.19 -12.21
CA ASP A 87 9.80 6.12 -13.61
C ASP A 87 9.59 4.70 -14.20
N LEU A 88 8.45 4.10 -13.90
CA LEU A 88 8.11 2.72 -14.22
C LEU A 88 7.12 2.67 -15.38
N LYS A 89 7.40 1.82 -16.38
CA LYS A 89 6.42 1.48 -17.42
C LYS A 89 5.65 0.24 -17.00
N ALA A 90 4.42 0.42 -16.51
CA ALA A 90 3.53 -0.70 -16.20
C ALA A 90 2.79 -1.11 -17.48
N GLU A 91 2.99 -2.35 -17.93
CA GLU A 91 2.29 -2.91 -19.10
C GLU A 91 0.90 -3.41 -18.72
N PHE A 92 0.72 -3.82 -17.46
CA PHE A 92 -0.51 -4.38 -16.92
C PHE A 92 -0.96 -3.61 -15.68
N HIS A 93 -2.25 -3.74 -15.35
CA HIS A 93 -2.86 -3.13 -14.19
C HIS A 93 -3.93 -4.06 -13.59
N TRP A 94 -4.51 -3.71 -12.44
CA TRP A 94 -5.50 -4.56 -11.78
C TRP A 94 -6.76 -4.83 -12.64
N GLY A 95 -7.06 -4.02 -13.66
CA GLY A 95 -8.14 -4.29 -14.60
C GLY A 95 -7.96 -5.57 -15.43
N GLU A 96 -6.71 -6.03 -15.63
CA GLU A 96 -6.46 -7.33 -16.27
C GLU A 96 -6.82 -8.48 -15.33
N ILE A 97 -6.63 -8.27 -14.03
CA ILE A 97 -7.01 -9.26 -13.00
C ILE A 97 -8.51 -9.41 -12.95
N THR A 98 -9.27 -8.29 -12.92
CA THR A 98 -10.74 -8.33 -12.86
C THR A 98 -11.36 -9.09 -14.03
N LYS A 99 -10.74 -9.06 -15.20
CA LYS A 99 -11.18 -9.82 -16.38
C LYS A 99 -10.84 -11.32 -16.31
N ASN A 100 -9.85 -11.70 -15.49
CA ASN A 100 -9.31 -13.06 -15.44
C ASN A 100 -9.29 -13.63 -14.03
N ILE A 101 -10.23 -13.23 -13.19
CA ILE A 101 -10.22 -13.55 -11.74
C ILE A 101 -10.16 -15.05 -11.47
N ASP A 102 -10.83 -15.88 -12.32
CA ASP A 102 -10.86 -17.33 -12.19
C ASP A 102 -9.50 -18.01 -12.42
N ARG A 103 -8.54 -17.28 -12.99
CA ARG A 103 -7.18 -17.76 -13.26
C ARG A 103 -6.13 -17.16 -12.35
N MET A 104 -6.57 -16.43 -11.33
CA MET A 104 -5.65 -15.72 -10.47
C MET A 104 -4.93 -16.68 -9.52
N ASP A 105 -3.63 -16.85 -9.80
CA ASP A 105 -2.66 -17.57 -8.96
C ASP A 105 -1.37 -16.76 -8.84
N ASN A 106 -0.41 -17.27 -8.08
CA ASN A 106 0.88 -16.61 -7.88
C ASN A 106 1.67 -16.42 -9.19
N ILE A 107 1.51 -17.33 -10.17
CA ILE A 107 2.20 -17.28 -11.46
C ILE A 107 1.60 -16.16 -12.31
N PHE A 108 0.28 -16.06 -12.37
CA PHE A 108 -0.43 -15.02 -13.09
C PHE A 108 -0.15 -13.65 -12.47
N MET A 109 -0.24 -13.54 -11.14
CA MET A 109 0.08 -12.32 -10.42
C MET A 109 1.52 -11.87 -10.70
N GLY A 110 2.50 -12.75 -10.66
CA GLY A 110 3.90 -12.44 -10.94
C GLY A 110 4.18 -11.93 -12.37
N LYS A 111 3.27 -12.19 -13.34
CA LYS A 111 3.35 -11.66 -14.71
C LYS A 111 2.75 -10.26 -14.84
N ILE A 112 1.75 -9.94 -14.01
CA ILE A 112 1.05 -8.64 -14.04
C ILE A 112 1.84 -7.58 -13.29
N LEU A 113 2.53 -7.96 -12.22
CA LEU A 113 3.28 -7.03 -11.40
C LEU A 113 4.50 -6.48 -12.16
N ALA A 114 4.57 -5.16 -12.26
CA ALA A 114 5.73 -4.48 -12.80
C ALA A 114 6.87 -4.47 -11.77
N LYS A 115 8.09 -4.83 -12.19
CA LYS A 115 9.26 -4.91 -11.31
C LYS A 115 10.09 -3.64 -11.40
N HIS A 116 10.36 -3.00 -10.27
CA HIS A 116 11.22 -1.84 -10.19
C HIS A 116 12.65 -2.23 -9.76
N PRO A 117 13.72 -1.53 -10.26
CA PRO A 117 15.11 -1.86 -9.92
C PRO A 117 15.44 -1.84 -8.41
N CYS A 118 14.70 -1.09 -7.59
CA CYS A 118 14.88 -1.09 -6.13
C CYS A 118 14.32 -2.35 -5.42
N GLY A 119 13.73 -3.31 -6.17
CA GLY A 119 13.24 -4.57 -5.62
C GLY A 119 11.74 -4.64 -5.36
N ILE A 120 11.02 -3.51 -5.38
CA ILE A 120 9.57 -3.53 -5.22
C ILE A 120 8.86 -4.06 -6.48
N GLN A 121 7.68 -4.64 -6.29
CA GLN A 121 6.79 -5.03 -7.38
C GLN A 121 5.50 -4.22 -7.30
N VAL A 122 5.05 -3.69 -8.42
CA VAL A 122 3.96 -2.70 -8.47
C VAL A 122 2.76 -3.27 -9.21
N LEU A 123 1.58 -3.22 -8.57
CA LEU A 123 0.29 -3.40 -9.21
C LEU A 123 -0.31 -2.04 -9.49
N SER A 124 -0.29 -1.64 -10.75
CA SER A 124 -0.74 -0.31 -11.17
C SER A 124 -2.25 -0.21 -11.28
N SER A 125 -2.76 0.99 -11.12
CA SER A 125 -4.10 1.38 -11.56
C SER A 125 -4.14 1.60 -13.07
N PRO A 126 -5.28 1.38 -13.77
CA PRO A 126 -5.43 1.79 -15.15
C PRO A 126 -5.32 3.31 -15.28
N ALA A 127 -4.57 3.77 -16.27
CA ALA A 127 -4.37 5.21 -16.52
C ALA A 127 -5.67 5.95 -16.88
N TYR A 128 -6.66 5.24 -17.40
CA TYR A 128 -7.99 5.76 -17.74
C TYR A 128 -9.04 4.67 -17.49
N LEU A 129 -10.21 5.06 -16.99
CA LEU A 129 -11.35 4.15 -16.76
C LEU A 129 -12.02 3.66 -18.07
N ASN A 130 -11.33 3.61 -19.19
CA ASN A 130 -11.84 3.18 -20.51
C ASN A 130 -12.41 1.75 -20.46
N GLY A 131 -13.61 1.61 -19.89
CA GLY A 131 -14.30 0.34 -19.76
C GLY A 131 -13.77 -0.58 -18.65
N HIS A 132 -12.85 -0.14 -17.81
CA HIS A 132 -12.39 -0.87 -16.62
C HIS A 132 -13.29 -0.51 -15.43
N VAL A 133 -13.89 -1.53 -14.85
CA VAL A 133 -14.67 -1.40 -13.62
C VAL A 133 -13.70 -1.53 -12.46
N ALA A 134 -13.81 -0.66 -11.46
CA ALA A 134 -13.05 -0.79 -10.23
C ALA A 134 -13.25 -2.20 -9.63
N PRO A 135 -12.23 -2.79 -8.99
CA PRO A 135 -12.37 -4.10 -8.38
C PRO A 135 -13.45 -4.08 -7.31
N THR A 136 -14.29 -5.12 -7.28
CA THR A 136 -15.27 -5.29 -6.20
C THR A 136 -14.57 -5.66 -4.89
N PRO A 137 -15.24 -5.55 -3.73
CA PRO A 137 -14.68 -6.00 -2.45
C PRO A 137 -14.18 -7.45 -2.49
N GLU A 138 -14.90 -8.35 -3.15
CA GLU A 138 -14.54 -9.78 -3.29
C GLU A 138 -13.29 -9.94 -4.17
N THR A 139 -13.23 -9.18 -5.27
CA THR A 139 -12.06 -9.18 -6.17
C THR A 139 -10.81 -8.68 -5.43
N ILE A 140 -10.91 -7.59 -4.67
CA ILE A 140 -9.76 -7.06 -3.91
C ILE A 140 -9.35 -8.01 -2.79
N GLU A 141 -10.29 -8.68 -2.12
CA GLU A 141 -9.99 -9.69 -1.11
C GLU A 141 -9.14 -10.82 -1.71
N HIS A 142 -9.52 -11.29 -2.89
CA HIS A 142 -8.77 -12.35 -3.58
C HIS A 142 -7.38 -11.86 -4.01
N ILE A 143 -7.27 -10.67 -4.63
CA ILE A 143 -5.99 -10.06 -5.02
C ILE A 143 -5.05 -9.97 -3.80
N LEU A 144 -5.51 -9.37 -2.72
CA LEU A 144 -4.70 -9.18 -1.51
C LEU A 144 -4.35 -10.51 -0.85
N GLY A 145 -5.27 -11.48 -0.86
CA GLY A 145 -5.03 -12.83 -0.34
C GLY A 145 -3.91 -13.57 -1.08
N VAL A 146 -3.83 -13.43 -2.41
CA VAL A 146 -2.73 -13.97 -3.23
C VAL A 146 -1.43 -13.21 -2.93
N MET A 147 -1.48 -11.88 -2.90
CA MET A 147 -0.29 -11.06 -2.64
C MET A 147 0.31 -11.30 -1.25
N GLN A 148 -0.50 -11.53 -0.22
CA GLN A 148 -0.03 -11.90 1.12
C GLN A 148 0.75 -13.24 1.17
N GLN A 149 0.54 -14.12 0.19
CA GLN A 149 1.32 -15.37 0.09
C GLN A 149 2.65 -15.16 -0.62
N MET A 150 2.78 -14.08 -1.41
CA MET A 150 3.94 -13.81 -2.25
C MET A 150 4.94 -12.83 -1.64
N PHE A 151 4.47 -11.94 -0.75
CA PHE A 151 5.23 -10.80 -0.25
C PHE A 151 5.22 -10.73 1.27
N ASP A 152 6.30 -10.23 1.86
CA ASP A 152 6.36 -9.93 3.30
C ASP A 152 5.49 -8.71 3.65
N PHE A 153 5.46 -7.71 2.74
CA PHE A 153 4.62 -6.52 2.87
C PHE A 153 3.85 -6.24 1.58
N VAL A 154 2.58 -5.89 1.75
CA VAL A 154 1.71 -5.37 0.70
C VAL A 154 1.29 -3.96 1.09
N ILE A 155 1.89 -2.96 0.47
CA ILE A 155 1.58 -1.54 0.71
C ILE A 155 0.49 -1.12 -0.26
N ILE A 156 -0.58 -0.51 0.24
CA ILE A 156 -1.71 -0.08 -0.58
C ILE A 156 -1.83 1.43 -0.51
N ASP A 157 -1.68 2.09 -1.66
CA ASP A 157 -2.07 3.50 -1.81
C ASP A 157 -3.57 3.55 -2.12
N ALA A 158 -4.37 3.79 -1.10
CA ALA A 158 -5.83 3.87 -1.21
C ALA A 158 -6.33 5.27 -1.60
N GLY A 159 -5.41 6.25 -1.75
CA GLY A 159 -5.79 7.63 -2.02
C GLY A 159 -6.70 8.18 -0.92
N GLN A 160 -7.87 8.71 -1.29
CA GLN A 160 -8.87 9.27 -0.36
C GLN A 160 -10.26 8.62 -0.51
N SER A 161 -10.32 7.43 -1.13
CA SER A 161 -11.60 6.76 -1.41
C SER A 161 -12.23 6.18 -0.15
N THR A 162 -13.55 6.25 -0.05
CA THR A 162 -14.36 5.68 1.06
C THR A 162 -15.41 4.68 0.56
N ASN A 163 -15.22 4.11 -0.63
CA ASN A 163 -16.13 3.12 -1.18
C ASN A 163 -16.01 1.75 -0.48
N ASP A 164 -16.89 0.81 -0.83
CA ASP A 164 -16.93 -0.53 -0.22
C ASP A 164 -15.61 -1.30 -0.40
N THR A 165 -14.93 -1.13 -1.54
CA THR A 165 -13.61 -1.71 -1.78
C THR A 165 -12.56 -1.16 -0.80
N CYS A 166 -12.57 0.14 -0.55
CA CYS A 166 -11.69 0.76 0.46
C CYS A 166 -11.98 0.24 1.88
N LEU A 167 -13.26 0.12 2.24
CA LEU A 167 -13.66 -0.49 3.53
C LEU A 167 -13.15 -1.93 3.66
N LYS A 168 -13.24 -2.71 2.59
CA LYS A 168 -12.70 -4.07 2.56
C LYS A 168 -11.19 -4.10 2.75
N ILE A 169 -10.45 -3.18 2.11
CA ILE A 169 -8.99 -3.04 2.30
C ILE A 169 -8.67 -2.73 3.76
N VAL A 170 -9.38 -1.77 4.36
CA VAL A 170 -9.20 -1.41 5.80
C VAL A 170 -9.44 -2.61 6.71
N GLN A 171 -10.46 -3.42 6.43
CA GLN A 171 -10.76 -4.63 7.22
C GLN A 171 -9.67 -5.71 7.10
N MET A 172 -8.99 -5.80 5.96
CA MET A 172 -7.91 -6.75 5.71
C MET A 172 -6.54 -6.24 6.16
N ALA A 173 -6.38 -4.94 6.34
CA ALA A 173 -5.11 -4.32 6.67
C ALA A 173 -4.65 -4.73 8.08
N SER A 174 -3.36 -5.07 8.19
CA SER A 174 -2.67 -5.24 9.46
C SER A 174 -2.48 -3.89 10.15
N ASP A 175 -2.20 -2.87 9.33
CA ASP A 175 -1.98 -1.49 9.77
C ASP A 175 -2.65 -0.51 8.80
N VAL A 176 -3.18 0.59 9.33
CA VAL A 176 -3.73 1.70 8.55
C VAL A 176 -2.99 2.98 8.90
N LEU A 177 -2.32 3.56 7.91
CA LEU A 177 -1.64 4.84 8.01
C LEU A 177 -2.54 5.94 7.47
N LEU A 178 -3.10 6.77 8.34
CA LEU A 178 -3.87 7.94 7.94
C LEU A 178 -2.96 9.14 7.75
N VAL A 179 -2.81 9.58 6.49
CA VAL A 179 -2.04 10.77 6.13
C VAL A 179 -2.93 12.01 6.15
N SER A 180 -2.55 13.00 6.94
CA SER A 180 -3.32 14.24 7.12
C SER A 180 -2.40 15.45 7.27
N THR A 181 -2.93 16.64 6.98
CA THR A 181 -2.29 17.91 7.30
C THR A 181 -3.11 18.64 8.38
N LEU A 182 -2.43 19.46 9.20
CA LEU A 182 -3.10 20.29 10.21
C LEU A 182 -3.83 21.46 9.55
N SER A 183 -4.92 21.15 8.85
CA SER A 183 -5.79 22.14 8.22
C SER A 183 -7.26 21.82 8.54
N LEU A 184 -8.11 22.83 8.69
CA LEU A 184 -9.54 22.64 9.00
C LEU A 184 -10.23 21.64 8.05
N PRO A 185 -10.00 21.67 6.71
CA PRO A 185 -10.62 20.71 5.81
C PRO A 185 -10.17 19.25 5.97
N CYS A 186 -9.12 18.97 6.73
CA CYS A 186 -8.65 17.61 7.01
C CYS A 186 -9.16 17.08 8.36
N LEU A 187 -9.79 17.95 9.15
CA LEU A 187 -10.29 17.64 10.50
C LEU A 187 -11.84 17.57 10.55
N SER A 188 -12.51 17.89 9.44
CA SER A 188 -13.97 17.89 9.33
C SER A 188 -14.51 16.53 8.78
#